data_24691dbd9ac60f99b9ddb4198b7401d0
#
_entry.id   24691dbd9ac60f99b9ddb4198b7401d0
#
_cell.length_a   1.000
_cell.length_b   1.000
_cell.length_c   1.000
_cell.angle_alpha   90.00
_cell.angle_beta   90.00
_cell.angle_gamma   90.00
#
_symmetry.space_group_name_H-M   'P 1'
#
loop_
_entity.id
_entity.type
_entity.pdbx_description
1 polymer ?
#
loop_
_entity_poly.entity_id
_entity_poly.type
_entity_poly.pdbx_seq_one_letter_code
_entity_poly.pdbx_strand_id
1 'polypeptide(L)'
;MAKRKYNISHLHWGFPPIIGGVETHLTIILPFMAGRDHRVSLLTASAEGHKGKEKFKGVDIVREPVMNLNWLTRRGLEGIDKEVTRVFTKFIDTYKPDILHTHNMHYFSKPHITILEKMAQKKGIPLLLTAHNIWDDLLCWELSTTIKWSHIVAVSHFIEKELIGLGCNHRNLTTVHHGIDEKMFRPTIKANRVYSKYPKLRGRPVFFHPARMGLAKGCDVAIKALRLVKERIPDVMLVLAGTKNIIDWGLSQQKDIAYIIKLVDNFNLRDNVIIDSYPLELMPYMYAASDVSIYPSSVSEPFGLTMLEAMACAKPMVVTRAGGMPEIISDGVNGFVVPVRDFEELASRITTLLEEESLRERLGNTGRKMIEARFSKKHVSDLLLNLYKKFI
;
A
#
# COMPACT_ATOMS: atom_id res chain seq x y z
N MET A 1 29.94 15.45 13.95
CA MET A 1 30.34 14.53 12.86
C MET A 1 29.40 14.74 11.67
N ALA A 2 29.94 14.98 10.47
CA ALA A 2 29.12 15.07 9.25
C ALA A 2 28.41 13.73 9.03
N LYS A 3 27.08 13.76 8.82
CA LYS A 3 26.32 12.54 8.51
C LYS A 3 26.83 11.95 7.19
N ARG A 4 27.23 10.67 7.20
CA ARG A 4 27.65 9.97 5.98
C ARG A 4 26.50 9.96 4.97
N LYS A 5 26.79 10.36 3.74
CA LYS A 5 25.83 10.32 2.61
C LYS A 5 25.94 8.95 1.95
N TYR A 6 24.79 8.38 1.58
CA TYR A 6 24.70 7.09 0.90
C TYR A 6 24.09 7.25 -0.49
N ASN A 7 24.55 6.41 -1.42
CA ASN A 7 23.89 6.20 -2.71
C ASN A 7 22.97 4.99 -2.55
N ILE A 8 21.66 5.20 -2.51
CA ILE A 8 20.67 4.16 -2.29
C ILE A 8 19.89 3.99 -3.59
N SER A 9 20.00 2.80 -4.20
CA SER A 9 19.28 2.49 -5.43
C SER A 9 18.17 1.50 -5.17
N HIS A 10 16.96 1.89 -5.55
CA HIS A 10 15.77 1.06 -5.44
C HIS A 10 15.37 0.48 -6.79
N LEU A 11 14.73 -0.71 -6.79
CA LEU A 11 14.16 -1.36 -7.96
C LEU A 11 12.73 -1.80 -7.66
N HIS A 12 11.79 -1.36 -8.50
CA HIS A 12 10.40 -1.80 -8.47
C HIS A 12 9.74 -1.59 -9.83
N TRP A 13 8.88 -2.51 -10.27
CA TRP A 13 8.22 -2.40 -11.58
C TRP A 13 7.13 -1.33 -11.67
N GLY A 14 6.60 -0.85 -10.55
CA GLY A 14 5.55 0.16 -10.51
C GLY A 14 6.05 1.48 -9.92
N PHE A 15 5.62 2.59 -10.53
CA PHE A 15 5.76 3.96 -9.97
C PHE A 15 4.77 4.87 -10.69
N PRO A 16 4.29 5.97 -10.09
CA PRO A 16 3.32 6.83 -10.78
C PRO A 16 3.65 7.06 -12.26
N PRO A 17 2.65 6.98 -13.17
CA PRO A 17 1.19 7.04 -12.92
C PRO A 17 0.54 5.74 -12.46
N ILE A 18 1.27 4.63 -12.34
CA ILE A 18 0.78 3.39 -11.75
C ILE A 18 0.63 3.63 -10.25
N ILE A 19 -0.55 3.33 -9.69
CA ILE A 19 -0.89 3.57 -8.28
C ILE A 19 -1.25 2.27 -7.60
N GLY A 20 -0.57 1.98 -6.50
CA GLY A 20 -0.82 0.87 -5.59
C GLY A 20 -0.17 1.14 -4.24
N GLY A 21 -0.24 0.19 -3.32
CA GLY A 21 0.33 0.35 -1.98
C GLY A 21 1.84 0.54 -1.99
N VAL A 22 2.56 -0.24 -2.81
CA VAL A 22 4.03 -0.15 -2.91
C VAL A 22 4.45 1.17 -3.54
N GLU A 23 3.81 1.55 -4.65
CA GLU A 23 4.07 2.81 -5.36
C GLU A 23 3.82 4.00 -4.44
N THR A 24 2.71 4.00 -3.71
CA THR A 24 2.41 5.05 -2.71
C THR A 24 3.48 5.10 -1.63
N HIS A 25 3.89 3.97 -1.07
CA HIS A 25 4.98 3.90 -0.09
C HIS A 25 6.28 4.49 -0.64
N LEU A 26 6.67 4.14 -1.86
CA LEU A 26 7.88 4.65 -2.50
C LEU A 26 7.81 6.17 -2.73
N THR A 27 6.64 6.72 -3.11
CA THR A 27 6.48 8.19 -3.26
C THR A 27 6.61 8.98 -1.96
N ILE A 28 6.49 8.31 -0.81
CA ILE A 28 6.63 8.90 0.53
C ILE A 28 8.06 8.77 1.03
N ILE A 29 8.63 7.56 0.99
CA ILE A 29 9.90 7.23 1.65
C ILE A 29 11.11 7.70 0.85
N LEU A 30 11.12 7.49 -0.48
CA LEU A 30 12.28 7.84 -1.29
C LEU A 30 12.57 9.35 -1.29
N PRO A 31 11.58 10.25 -1.50
CA PRO A 31 11.81 11.69 -1.39
C PRO A 31 12.25 12.12 0.01
N PHE A 32 11.75 11.45 1.05
CA PHE A 32 12.15 11.77 2.42
C PHE A 32 13.63 11.43 2.68
N MET A 33 14.12 10.29 2.15
CA MET A 33 15.53 9.92 2.21
C MET A 33 16.40 10.88 1.37
N ALA A 34 15.96 11.25 0.17
CA ALA A 34 16.66 12.22 -0.70
C ALA A 34 16.77 13.59 -0.02
N GLY A 35 15.73 14.05 0.67
CA GLY A 35 15.73 15.29 1.46
C GLY A 35 16.64 15.26 2.69
N ARG A 36 17.24 14.10 3.01
CA ARG A 36 18.25 13.91 4.08
C ARG A 36 19.66 13.81 3.55
N ASP A 37 19.92 14.38 2.39
CA ASP A 37 21.23 14.38 1.71
C ASP A 37 21.72 13.04 1.19
N HIS A 38 20.87 11.98 1.17
CA HIS A 38 21.19 10.76 0.46
C HIS A 38 20.94 10.91 -1.03
N ARG A 39 21.78 10.29 -1.86
CA ARG A 39 21.49 10.16 -3.29
C ARG A 39 20.58 8.96 -3.49
N VAL A 40 19.33 9.20 -3.88
CA VAL A 40 18.32 8.15 -4.05
C VAL A 40 17.97 8.03 -5.52
N SER A 41 17.98 6.80 -6.04
CA SER A 41 17.56 6.48 -7.40
C SER A 41 16.57 5.32 -7.41
N LEU A 42 15.68 5.31 -8.39
CA LEU A 42 14.70 4.23 -8.62
C LEU A 42 14.75 3.79 -10.08
N LEU A 43 14.97 2.49 -10.31
CA LEU A 43 14.74 1.84 -11.58
C LEU A 43 13.33 1.24 -11.59
N THR A 44 12.51 1.64 -12.57
CA THR A 44 11.11 1.24 -12.66
C THR A 44 10.64 1.06 -14.09
N ALA A 45 9.39 0.65 -14.28
CA ALA A 45 8.78 0.44 -15.60
C ALA A 45 8.67 1.74 -16.40
N SER A 46 8.77 1.58 -17.73
CA SER A 46 8.31 2.61 -18.65
C SER A 46 6.82 2.90 -18.49
N ALA A 47 6.43 4.15 -18.65
CA ALA A 47 5.04 4.58 -18.60
C ALA A 47 4.79 5.57 -19.74
N GLU A 48 3.60 5.50 -20.32
CA GLU A 48 3.19 6.40 -21.41
C GLU A 48 3.21 7.86 -20.94
N GLY A 49 3.70 8.76 -21.79
CA GLY A 49 3.84 10.18 -21.46
C GLY A 49 5.01 10.54 -20.54
N HIS A 50 5.78 9.55 -20.04
CA HIS A 50 6.93 9.78 -19.16
C HIS A 50 8.26 9.58 -19.88
N LYS A 51 9.25 10.44 -19.54
CA LYS A 51 10.62 10.31 -20.06
C LYS A 51 11.33 9.10 -19.44
N GLY A 52 12.28 8.50 -20.17
CA GLY A 52 13.11 7.40 -19.65
C GLY A 52 13.96 7.79 -18.42
N LYS A 53 14.20 9.10 -18.22
CA LYS A 53 14.84 9.66 -17.02
C LYS A 53 14.13 10.92 -16.60
N GLU A 54 13.81 11.01 -15.32
CA GLU A 54 13.16 12.19 -14.69
C GLU A 54 13.56 12.34 -13.24
N LYS A 55 13.20 13.46 -12.61
CA LYS A 55 13.35 13.65 -11.17
C LYS A 55 11.97 13.75 -10.50
N PHE A 56 11.80 13.00 -9.41
CA PHE A 56 10.62 13.08 -8.58
C PHE A 56 11.01 13.50 -7.16
N LYS A 57 10.74 14.74 -6.79
CA LYS A 57 11.01 15.29 -5.43
C LYS A 57 12.42 14.95 -4.91
N GLY A 58 13.43 15.12 -5.75
CA GLY A 58 14.84 14.86 -5.41
C GLY A 58 15.34 13.46 -5.72
N VAL A 59 14.46 12.51 -6.06
CA VAL A 59 14.80 11.13 -6.45
C VAL A 59 15.05 11.06 -7.94
N ASP A 60 16.14 10.41 -8.36
CA ASP A 60 16.44 10.12 -9.77
C ASP A 60 15.62 8.89 -10.21
N ILE A 61 14.67 9.08 -11.13
CA ILE A 61 13.83 8.00 -11.66
C ILE A 61 14.37 7.57 -13.03
N VAL A 62 14.62 6.29 -13.21
CA VAL A 62 14.98 5.67 -14.49
C VAL A 62 13.87 4.70 -14.89
N ARG A 63 13.30 4.92 -16.07
CA ARG A 63 12.22 4.10 -16.61
C ARG A 63 12.71 3.27 -17.78
N GLU A 64 12.52 1.96 -17.69
CA GLU A 64 12.94 1.01 -18.73
C GLU A 64 11.82 0.01 -19.03
N PRO A 65 11.59 -0.32 -20.32
CA PRO A 65 10.55 -1.28 -20.71
C PRO A 65 10.72 -2.65 -20.07
N VAL A 66 11.95 -3.10 -19.87
CA VAL A 66 12.29 -4.38 -19.23
C VAL A 66 11.74 -4.52 -17.81
N MET A 67 11.42 -3.42 -17.14
CA MET A 67 10.78 -3.41 -15.83
C MET A 67 9.24 -3.38 -15.92
N ASN A 68 8.64 -3.37 -17.11
CA ASN A 68 7.19 -3.26 -17.29
C ASN A 68 6.56 -4.65 -17.45
N LEU A 69 5.69 -5.04 -16.50
CA LEU A 69 5.01 -6.35 -16.52
C LEU A 69 4.20 -6.59 -17.79
N ASN A 70 3.46 -5.59 -18.26
CA ASN A 70 2.64 -5.73 -19.47
C ASN A 70 3.54 -5.92 -20.74
N TRP A 71 4.67 -5.24 -20.78
CA TRP A 71 5.64 -5.41 -21.85
C TRP A 71 6.27 -6.82 -21.80
N LEU A 72 6.66 -7.29 -20.59
CA LEU A 72 7.19 -8.64 -20.38
C LEU A 72 6.19 -9.73 -20.77
N THR A 73 4.92 -9.57 -20.40
CA THR A 73 3.85 -10.53 -20.76
C THR A 73 3.67 -10.65 -22.28
N ARG A 74 3.75 -9.53 -23.00
CA ARG A 74 3.61 -9.52 -24.46
C ARG A 74 4.86 -10.06 -25.18
N ARG A 75 6.05 -9.72 -24.70
CA ARG A 75 7.33 -10.10 -25.28
C ARG A 75 7.75 -11.53 -24.94
N GLY A 76 7.41 -11.99 -23.73
CA GLY A 76 7.97 -13.19 -23.12
C GLY A 76 9.34 -12.95 -22.49
N LEU A 77 9.81 -13.94 -21.74
CA LEU A 77 11.09 -13.89 -21.00
C LEU A 77 12.26 -14.51 -21.78
N GLU A 78 12.01 -15.14 -22.92
CA GLU A 78 13.06 -15.79 -23.71
C GLU A 78 14.08 -14.77 -24.22
N GLY A 79 15.37 -15.06 -23.99
CA GLY A 79 16.49 -14.22 -24.43
C GLY A 79 16.54 -12.81 -23.80
N ILE A 80 15.81 -12.54 -22.72
CA ILE A 80 15.76 -11.23 -22.05
C ILE A 80 17.07 -10.89 -21.32
N ASP A 81 17.89 -11.87 -21.02
CA ASP A 81 19.09 -11.74 -20.16
C ASP A 81 20.04 -10.65 -20.62
N LYS A 82 20.27 -10.53 -21.94
CA LYS A 82 21.15 -9.50 -22.49
C LYS A 82 20.62 -8.09 -22.23
N GLU A 83 19.32 -7.90 -22.38
CA GLU A 83 18.67 -6.61 -22.20
C GLU A 83 18.64 -6.23 -20.71
N VAL A 84 18.25 -7.15 -19.83
CA VAL A 84 18.29 -6.96 -18.36
C VAL A 84 19.72 -6.64 -17.91
N THR A 85 20.70 -7.42 -18.39
CA THR A 85 22.12 -7.18 -18.07
C THR A 85 22.57 -5.78 -18.49
N ARG A 86 22.25 -5.35 -19.71
CA ARG A 86 22.57 -4.00 -20.21
C ARG A 86 21.97 -2.90 -19.35
N VAL A 87 20.68 -3.02 -19.03
CA VAL A 87 19.94 -2.01 -18.25
C VAL A 87 20.50 -1.94 -16.83
N PHE A 88 20.66 -3.07 -16.17
CA PHE A 88 21.15 -3.11 -14.77
C PHE A 88 22.60 -2.64 -14.68
N THR A 89 23.47 -3.03 -15.62
CA THR A 89 24.85 -2.53 -15.66
C THR A 89 24.88 -1.01 -15.77
N LYS A 90 24.14 -0.45 -16.75
CA LYS A 90 24.05 0.99 -16.94
C LYS A 90 23.54 1.73 -15.71
N PHE A 91 22.51 1.17 -15.05
CA PHE A 91 21.93 1.75 -13.84
C PHE A 91 22.93 1.73 -12.68
N ILE A 92 23.52 0.58 -12.39
CA ILE A 92 24.49 0.41 -11.30
C ILE A 92 25.74 1.28 -11.52
N ASP A 93 26.29 1.31 -12.74
CA ASP A 93 27.49 2.09 -13.04
C ASP A 93 27.24 3.60 -13.01
N THR A 94 26.00 4.04 -13.33
CA THR A 94 25.61 5.45 -13.26
C THR A 94 25.43 5.93 -11.82
N TYR A 95 24.77 5.14 -10.98
CA TYR A 95 24.39 5.57 -9.64
C TYR A 95 25.36 5.10 -8.56
N LYS A 96 26.22 4.10 -8.85
CA LYS A 96 27.24 3.54 -7.95
C LYS A 96 26.67 3.33 -6.54
N PRO A 97 25.62 2.48 -6.40
CA PRO A 97 24.92 2.33 -5.14
C PRO A 97 25.81 1.71 -4.05
N ASP A 98 25.72 2.23 -2.84
CA ASP A 98 26.19 1.58 -1.64
C ASP A 98 25.24 0.44 -1.22
N ILE A 99 23.94 0.54 -1.63
CA ILE A 99 22.89 -0.46 -1.38
C ILE A 99 21.99 -0.57 -2.60
N LEU A 100 21.64 -1.80 -2.97
CA LEU A 100 20.55 -2.16 -3.86
C LEU A 100 19.37 -2.66 -3.04
N HIS A 101 18.25 -1.96 -3.09
CA HIS A 101 17.04 -2.33 -2.35
C HIS A 101 15.89 -2.60 -3.31
N THR A 102 15.44 -3.83 -3.38
CA THR A 102 14.36 -4.26 -4.26
C THR A 102 13.03 -4.35 -3.53
N HIS A 103 11.94 -4.12 -4.26
CA HIS A 103 10.59 -4.22 -3.73
C HIS A 103 9.81 -5.26 -4.54
N ASN A 104 9.37 -6.33 -3.86
CA ASN A 104 8.62 -7.44 -4.47
C ASN A 104 9.33 -8.18 -5.62
N MET A 105 10.65 -8.05 -5.77
CA MET A 105 11.37 -8.73 -6.85
C MET A 105 11.44 -10.25 -6.68
N HIS A 106 11.08 -10.79 -5.52
CA HIS A 106 11.02 -12.21 -5.22
C HIS A 106 9.89 -12.98 -5.90
N TYR A 107 9.04 -12.29 -6.66
CA TYR A 107 8.04 -12.92 -7.55
C TYR A 107 7.88 -12.18 -8.89
N PHE A 108 8.79 -11.26 -9.20
CA PHE A 108 8.69 -10.50 -10.44
C PHE A 108 9.13 -11.31 -11.67
N SER A 109 10.39 -11.78 -11.68
CA SER A 109 10.97 -12.52 -12.79
C SER A 109 12.32 -13.13 -12.39
N LYS A 110 12.50 -14.42 -12.64
CA LYS A 110 13.75 -15.14 -12.34
C LYS A 110 14.98 -14.54 -13.05
N PRO A 111 14.95 -14.25 -14.37
CA PRO A 111 16.10 -13.63 -15.06
C PRO A 111 16.54 -12.32 -14.41
N HIS A 112 15.58 -11.43 -14.07
CA HIS A 112 15.92 -10.15 -13.47
C HIS A 112 16.67 -10.30 -12.16
N ILE A 113 16.14 -11.09 -11.24
CA ILE A 113 16.72 -11.15 -9.90
C ILE A 113 18.01 -11.95 -9.85
N THR A 114 18.15 -13.02 -10.66
CA THR A 114 19.41 -13.78 -10.72
C THR A 114 20.54 -12.98 -11.35
N ILE A 115 20.26 -12.14 -12.35
CA ILE A 115 21.23 -11.23 -12.94
C ILE A 115 21.63 -10.16 -11.93
N LEU A 116 20.64 -9.55 -11.24
CA LEU A 116 20.90 -8.53 -10.22
C LEU A 116 21.74 -9.08 -9.07
N GLU A 117 21.44 -10.28 -8.59
CA GLU A 117 22.21 -10.97 -7.56
C GLU A 117 23.67 -11.16 -7.96
N LYS A 118 23.92 -11.72 -9.16
CA LYS A 118 25.29 -11.91 -9.68
C LYS A 118 26.06 -10.59 -9.79
N MET A 119 25.40 -9.52 -10.24
CA MET A 119 26.02 -8.19 -10.32
C MET A 119 26.32 -7.61 -8.93
N ALA A 120 25.39 -7.72 -7.99
CA ALA A 120 25.54 -7.26 -6.62
C ALA A 120 26.72 -7.98 -5.94
N GLN A 121 26.79 -9.31 -6.05
CA GLN A 121 27.89 -10.11 -5.51
C GLN A 121 29.24 -9.74 -6.14
N LYS A 122 29.30 -9.62 -7.48
CA LYS A 122 30.54 -9.26 -8.18
C LYS A 122 31.08 -7.89 -7.77
N LYS A 123 30.21 -6.96 -7.43
CA LYS A 123 30.57 -5.57 -7.04
C LYS A 123 30.64 -5.38 -5.51
N GLY A 124 30.33 -6.41 -4.72
CA GLY A 124 30.30 -6.32 -3.25
C GLY A 124 29.19 -5.40 -2.73
N ILE A 125 28.08 -5.25 -3.47
CA ILE A 125 26.97 -4.36 -3.10
C ILE A 125 25.92 -5.19 -2.35
N PRO A 126 25.50 -4.80 -1.14
CA PRO A 126 24.41 -5.45 -0.42
C PRO A 126 23.09 -5.38 -1.20
N LEU A 127 22.44 -6.54 -1.36
CA LEU A 127 21.16 -6.68 -2.05
C LEU A 127 20.05 -6.96 -1.04
N LEU A 128 19.15 -5.99 -0.84
CA LEU A 128 18.03 -6.08 0.09
C LEU A 128 16.71 -6.30 -0.67
N LEU A 129 15.78 -6.98 -0.01
CA LEU A 129 14.41 -7.14 -0.46
C LEU A 129 13.45 -6.53 0.57
N THR A 130 12.47 -5.73 0.15
CA THR A 130 11.23 -5.56 0.90
C THR A 130 10.15 -6.43 0.27
N ALA A 131 9.65 -7.39 1.05
CA ALA A 131 8.49 -8.20 0.70
C ALA A 131 7.22 -7.47 1.15
N HIS A 132 6.49 -6.89 0.18
CA HIS A 132 5.21 -6.22 0.44
C HIS A 132 4.02 -7.18 0.34
N ASN A 133 4.23 -8.34 -0.27
CA ASN A 133 3.26 -9.41 -0.39
C ASN A 133 3.98 -10.74 -0.60
N ILE A 134 3.28 -11.83 -0.34
CA ILE A 134 3.71 -13.20 -0.65
C ILE A 134 2.66 -13.82 -1.57
N TRP A 135 3.11 -14.56 -2.57
CA TRP A 135 2.27 -15.35 -3.45
C TRP A 135 2.48 -16.82 -3.17
N ASP A 136 1.41 -17.59 -3.16
CA ASP A 136 1.45 -19.06 -3.00
C ASP A 136 1.76 -19.72 -4.35
N ASP A 137 2.98 -19.48 -4.86
CA ASP A 137 3.49 -20.06 -6.09
C ASP A 137 4.98 -20.41 -5.99
N LEU A 138 5.42 -21.30 -6.91
CA LEU A 138 6.80 -21.80 -6.93
C LEU A 138 7.83 -20.70 -7.19
N LEU A 139 7.50 -19.68 -7.96
CA LEU A 139 8.44 -18.60 -8.27
C LEU A 139 8.72 -17.75 -7.02
N CYS A 140 7.67 -17.41 -6.27
CA CYS A 140 7.80 -16.66 -5.02
C CYS A 140 8.63 -17.48 -3.99
N TRP A 141 8.32 -18.75 -3.83
CA TRP A 141 9.08 -19.65 -2.98
C TRP A 141 10.55 -19.73 -3.38
N GLU A 142 10.82 -20.04 -4.65
CA GLU A 142 12.19 -20.18 -5.16
C GLU A 142 13.00 -18.91 -4.95
N LEU A 143 12.50 -17.74 -5.41
CA LEU A 143 13.26 -16.50 -5.36
C LEU A 143 13.38 -15.91 -3.95
N SER A 144 12.45 -16.24 -3.04
CA SER A 144 12.58 -15.85 -1.64
C SER A 144 13.68 -16.62 -0.93
N THR A 145 13.87 -17.90 -1.26
CA THR A 145 14.72 -18.84 -0.50
C THR A 145 16.09 -19.10 -1.13
N THR A 146 16.20 -19.02 -2.48
CA THR A 146 17.46 -19.35 -3.19
C THR A 146 18.35 -18.16 -3.49
N ILE A 147 17.78 -16.96 -3.63
CA ILE A 147 18.54 -15.72 -3.83
C ILE A 147 19.28 -15.35 -2.53
N LYS A 148 20.55 -14.96 -2.65
CA LYS A 148 21.36 -14.52 -1.51
C LYS A 148 21.04 -13.08 -1.14
N TRP A 149 19.85 -12.88 -0.57
CA TRP A 149 19.49 -11.60 0.01
C TRP A 149 20.41 -11.27 1.18
N SER A 150 21.04 -10.10 1.17
CA SER A 150 21.78 -9.61 2.33
C SER A 150 20.85 -9.39 3.52
N HIS A 151 19.62 -8.97 3.24
CA HIS A 151 18.55 -8.86 4.22
C HIS A 151 17.19 -8.79 3.55
N ILE A 152 16.16 -9.30 4.24
CA ILE A 152 14.77 -9.20 3.81
C ILE A 152 14.00 -8.36 4.84
N VAL A 153 13.27 -7.37 4.36
CA VAL A 153 12.35 -6.54 5.16
C VAL A 153 10.93 -7.04 4.90
N ALA A 154 10.26 -7.48 5.94
CA ALA A 154 8.82 -7.78 5.91
C ALA A 154 8.02 -6.53 6.29
N VAL A 155 6.91 -6.26 5.60
CA VAL A 155 6.08 -5.07 5.89
C VAL A 155 5.16 -5.23 7.10
N SER A 156 5.03 -6.46 7.60
CA SER A 156 4.25 -6.82 8.78
C SER A 156 4.79 -8.11 9.40
N HIS A 157 4.45 -8.38 10.64
CA HIS A 157 4.75 -9.68 11.27
C HIS A 157 3.99 -10.83 10.60
N PHE A 158 2.84 -10.54 10.00
CA PHE A 158 2.14 -11.50 9.14
C PHE A 158 3.04 -11.92 7.97
N ILE A 159 3.60 -10.98 7.21
CA ILE A 159 4.53 -11.27 6.08
C ILE A 159 5.83 -11.92 6.58
N GLU A 160 6.36 -11.49 7.73
CA GLU A 160 7.53 -12.13 8.34
C GLU A 160 7.28 -13.62 8.61
N LYS A 161 6.12 -13.95 9.19
CA LYS A 161 5.71 -15.33 9.47
C LYS A 161 5.55 -16.15 8.19
N GLU A 162 4.93 -15.58 7.15
CA GLU A 162 4.80 -16.25 5.84
C GLU A 162 6.19 -16.53 5.24
N LEU A 163 7.13 -15.58 5.26
CA LEU A 163 8.50 -15.77 4.76
C LEU A 163 9.25 -16.86 5.53
N ILE A 164 9.09 -16.93 6.85
CA ILE A 164 9.66 -18.00 7.67
C ILE A 164 9.03 -19.34 7.28
N GLY A 165 7.73 -19.38 7.07
CA GLY A 165 6.99 -20.55 6.59
C GLY A 165 7.47 -21.07 5.23
N LEU A 166 7.89 -20.17 4.33
CA LEU A 166 8.53 -20.52 3.06
C LEU A 166 9.96 -21.08 3.22
N GLY A 167 10.59 -20.93 4.38
CA GLY A 167 11.96 -21.38 4.65
C GLY A 167 13.02 -20.26 4.65
N CYS A 168 12.61 -18.99 4.62
CA CYS A 168 13.57 -17.88 4.75
C CYS A 168 14.23 -17.87 6.13
N ASN A 169 15.53 -17.56 6.18
CA ASN A 169 16.26 -17.53 7.44
C ASN A 169 15.84 -16.33 8.30
N HIS A 170 15.25 -16.58 9.46
CA HIS A 170 14.78 -15.56 10.40
C HIS A 170 15.88 -14.56 10.83
N ARG A 171 17.18 -14.95 10.84
CA ARG A 171 18.30 -14.06 11.19
C ARG A 171 18.50 -12.94 10.18
N ASN A 172 18.03 -13.15 8.93
CA ASN A 172 18.13 -12.18 7.85
C ASN A 172 16.80 -11.47 7.58
N LEU A 173 15.86 -11.53 8.52
CA LEU A 173 14.55 -10.93 8.45
C LEU A 173 14.37 -9.82 9.48
N THR A 174 13.68 -8.76 9.11
CA THR A 174 13.25 -7.70 10.05
C THR A 174 11.93 -7.13 9.58
N THR A 175 10.96 -7.00 10.48
CA THR A 175 9.73 -6.29 10.18
C THR A 175 9.94 -4.78 10.26
N VAL A 176 9.63 -4.08 9.16
CA VAL A 176 9.54 -2.62 9.12
C VAL A 176 8.20 -2.26 8.46
N HIS A 177 7.27 -1.80 9.25
CA HIS A 177 5.95 -1.37 8.78
C HIS A 177 6.06 -0.20 7.80
N HIS A 178 5.04 0.00 6.96
CA HIS A 178 4.98 1.18 6.11
C HIS A 178 4.82 2.46 6.92
N GLY A 179 5.27 3.56 6.33
CA GLY A 179 5.06 4.90 6.86
C GLY A 179 4.07 5.70 6.03
N ILE A 180 3.50 6.73 6.64
CA ILE A 180 2.56 7.65 6.01
C ILE A 180 3.08 9.10 6.06
N ASP A 181 2.67 9.92 5.10
CA ASP A 181 2.88 11.36 5.19
C ASP A 181 1.81 11.99 6.09
N GLU A 182 2.15 12.09 7.39
CA GLU A 182 1.29 12.62 8.44
C GLU A 182 1.00 14.13 8.29
N LYS A 183 1.68 14.81 7.34
CA LYS A 183 1.39 16.20 6.97
C LYS A 183 0.37 16.28 5.85
N MET A 184 0.39 15.32 4.92
CA MET A 184 -0.63 15.19 3.87
C MET A 184 -1.95 14.71 4.46
N PHE A 185 -1.92 13.68 5.30
CA PHE A 185 -3.08 13.14 6.02
C PHE A 185 -3.09 13.68 7.45
N ARG A 186 -4.06 14.54 7.76
CA ARG A 186 -4.14 15.19 9.08
C ARG A 186 -5.57 15.59 9.44
N PRO A 187 -5.91 15.67 10.75
CA PRO A 187 -7.27 15.96 11.19
C PRO A 187 -7.78 17.36 10.81
N THR A 188 -6.86 18.31 10.56
CA THR A 188 -7.22 19.72 10.26
C THR A 188 -7.70 19.94 8.83
N ILE A 189 -7.75 18.91 7.99
CA ILE A 189 -8.26 19.01 6.62
C ILE A 189 -9.77 19.16 6.66
N LYS A 190 -10.29 20.13 5.89
CA LYS A 190 -11.73 20.37 5.75
C LYS A 190 -12.29 19.67 4.51
N ALA A 191 -13.46 19.11 4.64
CA ALA A 191 -14.12 18.33 3.60
C ALA A 191 -14.70 19.14 2.41
N ASN A 192 -14.53 20.46 2.38
CA ASN A 192 -15.18 21.35 1.41
C ASN A 192 -15.01 20.91 -0.05
N ARG A 193 -13.82 20.41 -0.43
CA ARG A 193 -13.54 19.92 -1.79
C ARG A 193 -14.43 18.71 -2.15
N VAL A 194 -14.68 17.84 -1.18
CA VAL A 194 -15.55 16.67 -1.35
C VAL A 194 -17.00 17.09 -1.40
N TYR A 195 -17.44 17.98 -0.53
CA TYR A 195 -18.82 18.47 -0.51
C TYR A 195 -19.19 19.28 -1.77
N SER A 196 -18.20 19.94 -2.42
CA SER A 196 -18.43 20.59 -3.72
C SER A 196 -18.70 19.56 -4.83
N LYS A 197 -18.03 18.40 -4.80
CA LYS A 197 -18.23 17.33 -5.78
C LYS A 197 -19.43 16.43 -5.44
N TYR A 198 -19.65 16.18 -4.15
CA TYR A 198 -20.69 15.29 -3.62
C TYR A 198 -21.52 16.00 -2.55
N PRO A 199 -22.42 16.96 -2.94
CA PRO A 199 -23.21 17.73 -1.98
C PRO A 199 -24.05 16.87 -1.04
N LYS A 200 -24.48 15.68 -1.51
CA LYS A 200 -25.29 14.73 -0.74
C LYS A 200 -24.59 14.13 0.48
N LEU A 201 -23.27 14.30 0.64
CA LEU A 201 -22.56 13.86 1.85
C LEU A 201 -22.63 14.87 2.99
N ARG A 202 -22.98 16.13 2.70
CA ARG A 202 -22.98 17.19 3.72
C ARG A 202 -24.08 16.96 4.76
N GLY A 203 -23.67 16.89 6.04
CA GLY A 203 -24.58 16.74 7.18
C GLY A 203 -25.17 15.33 7.33
N ARG A 204 -24.68 14.35 6.58
CA ARG A 204 -25.08 12.94 6.71
C ARG A 204 -23.97 12.13 7.37
N PRO A 205 -24.29 11.09 8.15
CA PRO A 205 -23.30 10.14 8.64
C PRO A 205 -22.66 9.37 7.47
N VAL A 206 -21.32 9.35 7.43
CA VAL A 206 -20.57 8.77 6.30
C VAL A 206 -19.57 7.73 6.81
N PHE A 207 -19.64 6.52 6.26
CA PHE A 207 -18.52 5.58 6.37
C PHE A 207 -17.88 5.33 5.01
N PHE A 208 -16.56 5.22 5.01
CA PHE A 208 -15.73 5.24 3.83
C PHE A 208 -14.90 3.97 3.69
N HIS A 209 -14.96 3.34 2.52
CA HIS A 209 -14.15 2.20 2.13
C HIS A 209 -13.09 2.65 1.11
N PRO A 210 -11.84 2.91 1.52
CA PRO A 210 -10.80 3.52 0.69
C PRO A 210 -10.03 2.53 -0.19
N ALA A 211 -10.50 1.30 -0.35
CA ALA A 211 -9.81 0.28 -1.13
C ALA A 211 -10.38 0.16 -2.55
N ARG A 212 -9.61 -0.48 -3.44
CA ARG A 212 -10.06 -0.83 -4.80
C ARG A 212 -11.36 -1.63 -4.75
N MET A 213 -12.24 -1.40 -5.72
CA MET A 213 -13.45 -2.20 -5.85
C MET A 213 -13.10 -3.66 -6.19
N GLY A 214 -13.72 -4.57 -5.45
CA GLY A 214 -13.60 -6.01 -5.65
C GLY A 214 -14.06 -6.79 -4.43
N LEU A 215 -14.43 -8.06 -4.63
CA LEU A 215 -14.90 -8.94 -3.57
C LEU A 215 -13.79 -9.29 -2.57
N ALA A 216 -12.56 -9.40 -3.05
CA ALA A 216 -11.38 -9.62 -2.19
C ALA A 216 -11.20 -8.49 -1.16
N LYS A 217 -11.58 -7.25 -1.50
CA LYS A 217 -11.53 -6.09 -0.59
C LYS A 217 -12.78 -5.91 0.25
N GLY A 218 -13.76 -6.82 0.14
CA GLY A 218 -14.97 -6.85 0.96
C GLY A 218 -16.01 -5.80 0.60
N CYS A 219 -16.04 -5.33 -0.66
CA CYS A 219 -17.07 -4.38 -1.09
C CYS A 219 -18.49 -4.93 -0.95
N ASP A 220 -18.71 -6.23 -1.18
CA ASP A 220 -19.99 -6.89 -0.97
C ASP A 220 -20.35 -6.95 0.53
N VAL A 221 -19.36 -7.17 1.40
CA VAL A 221 -19.53 -7.16 2.87
C VAL A 221 -19.94 -5.74 3.32
N ALA A 222 -19.29 -4.70 2.77
CA ALA A 222 -19.61 -3.31 3.07
C ALA A 222 -21.07 -2.94 2.65
N ILE A 223 -21.52 -3.41 1.47
CA ILE A 223 -22.91 -3.19 1.00
C ILE A 223 -23.93 -3.92 1.88
N LYS A 224 -23.64 -5.17 2.28
CA LYS A 224 -24.51 -5.93 3.19
C LYS A 224 -24.60 -5.26 4.56
N ALA A 225 -23.47 -4.76 5.08
CA ALA A 225 -23.43 -4.00 6.33
C ALA A 225 -24.22 -2.69 6.21
N LEU A 226 -24.09 -1.94 5.09
CA LEU A 226 -24.85 -0.72 4.86
C LEU A 226 -26.35 -0.96 4.97
N ARG A 227 -26.88 -2.07 4.44
CA ARG A 227 -28.29 -2.41 4.55
C ARG A 227 -28.75 -2.40 6.02
N LEU A 228 -27.99 -3.04 6.91
CA LEU A 228 -28.33 -3.11 8.34
C LEU A 228 -28.14 -1.76 9.05
N VAL A 229 -27.06 -1.03 8.74
CA VAL A 229 -26.84 0.31 9.30
C VAL A 229 -27.96 1.26 8.92
N LYS A 230 -28.45 1.20 7.65
CA LYS A 230 -29.57 2.02 7.16
C LYS A 230 -30.89 1.80 7.92
N GLU A 231 -31.14 0.59 8.41
CA GLU A 231 -32.34 0.29 9.21
C GLU A 231 -32.40 1.15 10.50
N ARG A 232 -31.21 1.49 11.05
CA ARG A 232 -31.08 2.29 12.27
C ARG A 232 -30.75 3.76 11.99
N ILE A 233 -29.98 4.02 10.94
CA ILE A 233 -29.56 5.37 10.52
C ILE A 233 -29.94 5.56 9.05
N PRO A 234 -31.20 5.95 8.74
CA PRO A 234 -31.71 5.98 7.36
C PRO A 234 -30.91 6.86 6.40
N ASP A 235 -30.33 7.95 6.90
CA ASP A 235 -29.55 8.91 6.12
C ASP A 235 -28.08 8.55 5.95
N VAL A 236 -27.64 7.39 6.44
CA VAL A 236 -26.24 6.97 6.33
C VAL A 236 -25.78 6.89 4.88
N MET A 237 -24.51 7.21 4.65
CA MET A 237 -23.85 7.11 3.35
C MET A 237 -22.65 6.19 3.41
N LEU A 238 -22.55 5.28 2.45
CA LEU A 238 -21.32 4.54 2.14
C LEU A 238 -20.65 5.17 0.92
N VAL A 239 -19.34 5.44 1.04
CA VAL A 239 -18.51 5.80 -0.10
C VAL A 239 -17.53 4.66 -0.38
N LEU A 240 -17.61 4.08 -1.58
CA LEU A 240 -16.66 3.10 -2.10
C LEU A 240 -15.68 3.81 -3.03
N ALA A 241 -14.39 3.77 -2.68
CA ALA A 241 -13.34 4.28 -3.54
C ALA A 241 -12.97 3.23 -4.59
N GLY A 242 -13.12 3.59 -5.89
CA GLY A 242 -12.56 2.83 -7.00
C GLY A 242 -11.18 3.34 -7.37
N THR A 243 -10.43 2.58 -8.15
CA THR A 243 -9.19 3.02 -8.81
C THR A 243 -9.28 2.77 -10.31
N LYS A 244 -8.90 3.77 -11.12
CA LYS A 244 -8.99 3.69 -12.59
C LYS A 244 -7.75 3.08 -13.25
N ASN A 245 -6.57 3.17 -12.68
CA ASN A 245 -5.30 2.78 -13.31
C ASN A 245 -4.61 1.67 -12.51
N ILE A 246 -5.02 0.42 -12.74
CA ILE A 246 -4.44 -0.76 -12.09
C ILE A 246 -3.76 -1.62 -13.17
N ILE A 247 -2.68 -2.30 -12.79
CA ILE A 247 -2.13 -3.42 -13.55
C ILE A 247 -3.27 -4.44 -13.72
N ASP A 248 -3.54 -4.79 -14.97
CA ASP A 248 -4.79 -5.35 -15.46
C ASP A 248 -5.14 -6.74 -14.86
N TRP A 249 -6.19 -6.77 -14.07
CA TRP A 249 -7.01 -7.95 -13.77
C TRP A 249 -8.41 -7.81 -14.43
N GLY A 250 -8.48 -7.12 -15.56
CA GLY A 250 -9.65 -6.52 -16.20
C GLY A 250 -10.96 -7.31 -16.14
N LEU A 251 -10.99 -8.57 -16.57
CA LEU A 251 -12.24 -9.33 -16.66
C LEU A 251 -12.80 -9.77 -15.29
N SER A 252 -11.94 -10.16 -14.34
CA SER A 252 -12.39 -10.55 -13.01
C SER A 252 -12.95 -9.37 -12.24
N GLN A 253 -12.29 -8.22 -12.30
CA GLN A 253 -12.73 -7.01 -11.63
C GLN A 253 -14.05 -6.47 -12.20
N GLN A 254 -14.29 -6.57 -13.50
CA GLN A 254 -15.56 -6.16 -14.12
C GLN A 254 -16.73 -7.00 -13.60
N LYS A 255 -16.55 -8.32 -13.42
CA LYS A 255 -17.58 -9.19 -12.83
C LYS A 255 -17.87 -8.80 -11.38
N ASP A 256 -16.82 -8.53 -10.58
CA ASP A 256 -16.97 -8.08 -9.21
C ASP A 256 -17.75 -6.77 -9.12
N ILE A 257 -17.41 -5.78 -9.96
CA ILE A 257 -18.09 -4.49 -10.02
C ILE A 257 -19.57 -4.67 -10.38
N ALA A 258 -19.88 -5.48 -11.41
CA ALA A 258 -21.24 -5.77 -11.81
C ALA A 258 -22.05 -6.43 -10.68
N TYR A 259 -21.44 -7.35 -9.95
CA TYR A 259 -22.08 -7.99 -8.79
C TYR A 259 -22.34 -6.98 -7.66
N ILE A 260 -21.38 -6.11 -7.34
CA ILE A 260 -21.51 -5.06 -6.32
C ILE A 260 -22.66 -4.10 -6.67
N ILE A 261 -22.76 -3.66 -7.93
CA ILE A 261 -23.84 -2.79 -8.41
C ILE A 261 -25.18 -3.51 -8.26
N LYS A 262 -25.26 -4.81 -8.64
CA LYS A 262 -26.49 -5.61 -8.48
C LYS A 262 -26.91 -5.73 -7.01
N LEU A 263 -25.97 -5.84 -6.06
CA LEU A 263 -26.29 -5.84 -4.63
C LEU A 263 -26.88 -4.50 -4.18
N VAL A 264 -26.31 -3.38 -4.64
CA VAL A 264 -26.84 -2.03 -4.35
C VAL A 264 -28.30 -1.90 -4.82
N ASP A 265 -28.61 -2.42 -6.01
CA ASP A 265 -29.96 -2.39 -6.57
C ASP A 265 -30.91 -3.32 -5.81
N ASN A 266 -30.51 -4.55 -5.57
CA ASN A 266 -31.35 -5.53 -4.86
C ASN A 266 -31.73 -5.09 -3.44
N PHE A 267 -30.88 -4.29 -2.78
CA PHE A 267 -31.14 -3.78 -1.43
C PHE A 267 -31.71 -2.35 -1.41
N ASN A 268 -32.05 -1.76 -2.57
CA ASN A 268 -32.57 -0.38 -2.70
C ASN A 268 -31.65 0.65 -2.00
N LEU A 269 -30.34 0.58 -2.27
CA LEU A 269 -29.32 1.40 -1.60
C LEU A 269 -28.74 2.53 -2.49
N ARG A 270 -29.29 2.79 -3.69
CA ARG A 270 -28.75 3.79 -4.63
C ARG A 270 -28.58 5.18 -4.01
N ASP A 271 -29.49 5.59 -3.13
CA ASP A 271 -29.45 6.89 -2.46
C ASP A 271 -28.46 6.95 -1.28
N ASN A 272 -27.97 5.79 -0.86
CA ASN A 272 -27.06 5.65 0.29
C ASN A 272 -25.64 5.27 -0.11
N VAL A 273 -25.33 5.14 -1.41
CA VAL A 273 -24.00 4.72 -1.89
C VAL A 273 -23.44 5.72 -2.89
N ILE A 274 -22.16 6.03 -2.77
CA ILE A 274 -21.36 6.66 -3.83
C ILE A 274 -20.27 5.68 -4.22
N ILE A 275 -20.14 5.39 -5.52
CA ILE A 275 -19.08 4.61 -6.11
C ILE A 275 -18.33 5.50 -7.09
N ASP A 276 -17.09 5.89 -6.78
CA ASP A 276 -16.27 6.70 -7.67
C ASP A 276 -14.78 6.45 -7.45
N SER A 277 -13.94 6.84 -8.39
CA SER A 277 -12.48 6.78 -8.25
C SER A 277 -11.94 8.13 -7.81
N TYR A 278 -11.05 8.10 -6.84
CA TYR A 278 -10.45 9.29 -6.25
C TYR A 278 -8.94 9.31 -6.51
N PRO A 279 -8.39 10.41 -7.05
CA PRO A 279 -6.96 10.62 -7.09
C PRO A 279 -6.40 10.74 -5.68
N LEU A 280 -5.12 10.37 -5.50
CA LEU A 280 -4.47 10.35 -4.19
C LEU A 280 -4.58 11.70 -3.46
N GLU A 281 -4.52 12.80 -4.20
CA GLU A 281 -4.61 14.17 -3.66
C GLU A 281 -5.99 14.49 -3.06
N LEU A 282 -7.04 13.77 -3.46
CA LEU A 282 -8.39 13.93 -2.93
C LEU A 282 -8.65 13.06 -1.70
N MET A 283 -7.88 11.99 -1.51
CA MET A 283 -8.08 11.04 -0.40
C MET A 283 -8.10 11.70 0.98
N PRO A 284 -7.20 12.66 1.34
CA PRO A 284 -7.27 13.33 2.64
C PRO A 284 -8.59 14.05 2.89
N TYR A 285 -9.22 14.60 1.83
CA TYR A 285 -10.52 15.27 1.93
C TYR A 285 -11.68 14.29 2.05
N MET A 286 -11.53 13.07 1.48
CA MET A 286 -12.52 12.00 1.66
C MET A 286 -12.51 11.50 3.10
N TYR A 287 -11.34 11.28 3.71
CA TYR A 287 -11.26 10.99 5.13
C TYR A 287 -11.83 12.12 5.99
N ALA A 288 -11.60 13.39 5.63
CA ALA A 288 -12.20 14.51 6.34
C ALA A 288 -13.73 14.53 6.24
N ALA A 289 -14.31 14.07 5.12
CA ALA A 289 -15.76 14.01 4.89
C ALA A 289 -16.42 12.76 5.49
N SER A 290 -15.64 11.80 5.99
CA SER A 290 -16.15 10.56 6.61
C SER A 290 -16.08 10.63 8.13
N ASP A 291 -16.98 9.90 8.79
CA ASP A 291 -17.00 9.71 10.24
C ASP A 291 -16.21 8.47 10.64
N VAL A 292 -16.36 7.39 9.88
CA VAL A 292 -15.74 6.09 10.09
C VAL A 292 -15.11 5.62 8.80
N SER A 293 -13.97 4.96 8.87
CA SER A 293 -13.39 4.24 7.74
C SER A 293 -13.50 2.74 7.95
N ILE A 294 -13.66 1.98 6.87
CA ILE A 294 -13.78 0.52 6.94
C ILE A 294 -12.81 -0.15 5.97
N TYR A 295 -12.33 -1.34 6.33
CA TYR A 295 -11.60 -2.20 5.41
C TYR A 295 -11.94 -3.68 5.67
N PRO A 296 -13.12 -4.15 5.20
CA PRO A 296 -13.63 -5.49 5.47
C PRO A 296 -13.05 -6.53 4.49
N SER A 297 -11.73 -6.57 4.32
CA SER A 297 -11.07 -7.49 3.41
C SER A 297 -11.52 -8.93 3.64
N SER A 298 -11.85 -9.62 2.56
CA SER A 298 -12.24 -11.04 2.57
C SER A 298 -11.04 -11.99 2.40
N VAL A 299 -9.86 -11.44 2.13
CA VAL A 299 -8.59 -12.16 1.98
C VAL A 299 -7.51 -11.51 2.86
N SER A 300 -6.42 -12.24 3.10
CA SER A 300 -5.29 -11.72 3.86
C SER A 300 -4.74 -10.43 3.22
N GLU A 301 -4.66 -9.36 4.01
CA GLU A 301 -4.07 -8.10 3.62
C GLU A 301 -2.67 -8.00 4.21
N PRO A 302 -1.62 -7.85 3.41
CA PRO A 302 -0.25 -7.81 3.91
C PRO A 302 0.00 -6.72 4.94
N PHE A 303 -0.56 -5.51 4.69
CA PHE A 303 -0.38 -4.37 5.59
C PHE A 303 -1.60 -3.42 5.60
N GLY A 304 -1.97 -2.85 4.44
CA GLY A 304 -3.10 -1.93 4.31
C GLY A 304 -2.79 -0.46 4.63
N LEU A 305 -2.12 0.25 3.73
CA LEU A 305 -1.78 1.69 3.89
C LEU A 305 -2.98 2.57 4.20
N THR A 306 -4.17 2.23 3.70
CA THR A 306 -5.40 3.00 3.93
C THR A 306 -5.78 3.09 5.41
N MET A 307 -5.35 2.13 6.24
CA MET A 307 -5.51 2.21 7.69
C MET A 307 -4.67 3.35 8.27
N LEU A 308 -3.42 3.49 7.80
CA LEU A 308 -2.57 4.60 8.24
C LEU A 308 -3.11 5.95 7.80
N GLU A 309 -3.71 6.02 6.60
CA GLU A 309 -4.33 7.23 6.07
C GLU A 309 -5.50 7.68 6.94
N ALA A 310 -6.42 6.76 7.28
CA ALA A 310 -7.54 7.02 8.16
C ALA A 310 -7.10 7.45 9.56
N MET A 311 -6.18 6.68 10.18
CA MET A 311 -5.61 6.99 11.49
C MET A 311 -4.89 8.35 11.49
N ALA A 312 -4.16 8.68 10.42
CA ALA A 312 -3.50 9.98 10.28
C ALA A 312 -4.50 11.14 10.23
N CYS A 313 -5.69 10.91 9.70
CA CYS A 313 -6.81 11.86 9.72
C CYS A 313 -7.66 11.80 11.00
N ALA A 314 -7.21 11.06 12.03
CA ALA A 314 -7.94 10.81 13.28
C ALA A 314 -9.33 10.18 13.04
N LYS A 315 -9.46 9.29 12.05
CA LYS A 315 -10.69 8.53 11.80
C LYS A 315 -10.53 7.11 12.34
N PRO A 316 -11.47 6.62 13.17
CA PRO A 316 -11.46 5.24 13.60
C PRO A 316 -11.76 4.32 12.41
N MET A 317 -11.24 3.10 12.47
CA MET A 317 -11.47 2.08 11.46
C MET A 317 -12.17 0.85 12.02
N VAL A 318 -13.01 0.23 11.19
CA VAL A 318 -13.47 -1.14 11.41
C VAL A 318 -12.85 -2.02 10.33
N VAL A 319 -12.04 -2.99 10.73
CA VAL A 319 -11.30 -3.88 9.83
C VAL A 319 -11.61 -5.34 10.13
N THR A 320 -11.39 -6.23 9.16
CA THR A 320 -11.48 -7.67 9.41
C THR A 320 -10.17 -8.21 10.00
N ARG A 321 -10.26 -9.35 10.70
CA ARG A 321 -9.11 -10.10 11.22
C ARG A 321 -8.41 -10.86 10.09
N ALA A 322 -7.79 -10.13 9.15
CA ALA A 322 -7.18 -10.68 7.95
C ALA A 322 -5.75 -10.17 7.74
N GLY A 323 -4.78 -11.08 7.65
CA GLY A 323 -3.37 -10.75 7.42
C GLY A 323 -2.78 -9.86 8.52
N GLY A 324 -2.05 -8.82 8.12
CA GLY A 324 -1.38 -7.85 9.01
C GLY A 324 -2.28 -6.75 9.58
N MET A 325 -3.58 -6.71 9.25
CA MET A 325 -4.47 -5.62 9.72
C MET A 325 -4.57 -5.52 11.24
N PRO A 326 -4.65 -6.63 12.02
CA PRO A 326 -4.69 -6.57 13.47
C PRO A 326 -3.39 -6.06 14.14
N GLU A 327 -2.29 -5.93 13.37
CA GLU A 327 -1.05 -5.32 13.86
C GLU A 327 -1.14 -3.78 13.93
N ILE A 328 -2.03 -3.23 13.13
CA ILE A 328 -2.23 -1.78 12.97
C ILE A 328 -3.45 -1.32 13.76
N ILE A 329 -4.56 -2.06 13.64
CA ILE A 329 -5.80 -1.77 14.37
C ILE A 329 -5.90 -2.71 15.56
N SER A 330 -5.85 -2.12 16.75
CA SER A 330 -6.07 -2.81 18.04
C SER A 330 -7.52 -2.64 18.46
N ASP A 331 -8.22 -3.75 18.62
CA ASP A 331 -9.65 -3.79 18.91
C ASP A 331 -10.01 -2.98 20.17
N GLY A 332 -11.00 -2.07 20.06
CA GLY A 332 -11.44 -1.16 21.12
C GLY A 332 -10.46 -0.04 21.50
N VAL A 333 -9.26 0.02 20.89
CA VAL A 333 -8.20 0.99 21.23
C VAL A 333 -8.11 2.13 20.20
N ASN A 334 -7.96 1.81 18.91
CA ASN A 334 -7.88 2.78 17.81
C ASN A 334 -8.82 2.44 16.65
N GLY A 335 -9.70 1.46 16.84
CA GLY A 335 -10.70 0.97 15.91
C GLY A 335 -11.29 -0.33 16.40
N PHE A 336 -11.95 -1.07 15.50
CA PHE A 336 -12.49 -2.40 15.78
C PHE A 336 -11.99 -3.44 14.80
N VAL A 337 -11.85 -4.68 15.28
CA VAL A 337 -11.44 -5.84 14.47
C VAL A 337 -12.54 -6.89 14.51
N VAL A 338 -13.19 -7.11 13.37
CA VAL A 338 -14.32 -8.04 13.22
C VAL A 338 -13.91 -9.33 12.48
N PRO A 339 -14.68 -10.43 12.57
CA PRO A 339 -14.42 -11.62 11.77
C PRO A 339 -14.51 -11.35 10.26
N VAL A 340 -13.78 -12.15 9.47
CA VAL A 340 -13.83 -12.05 8.00
C VAL A 340 -15.23 -12.44 7.50
N ARG A 341 -15.78 -11.62 6.58
CA ARG A 341 -17.13 -11.77 5.99
C ARG A 341 -18.31 -11.63 6.95
N ASP A 342 -18.08 -11.24 8.19
CA ASP A 342 -19.13 -10.97 9.17
C ASP A 342 -19.65 -9.55 8.97
N PHE A 343 -20.70 -9.41 8.12
CA PHE A 343 -21.28 -8.10 7.82
C PHE A 343 -22.22 -7.62 8.93
N GLU A 344 -22.75 -8.51 9.77
CA GLU A 344 -23.56 -8.19 10.94
C GLU A 344 -22.70 -7.48 12.00
N GLU A 345 -21.57 -8.08 12.38
CA GLU A 345 -20.66 -7.46 13.36
C GLU A 345 -20.04 -6.17 12.77
N LEU A 346 -19.72 -6.15 11.47
CA LEU A 346 -19.26 -4.94 10.80
C LEU A 346 -20.30 -3.81 10.92
N ALA A 347 -21.58 -4.11 10.64
CA ALA A 347 -22.68 -3.17 10.75
C ALA A 347 -22.87 -2.67 12.19
N SER A 348 -22.83 -3.57 13.17
CA SER A 348 -22.90 -3.24 14.58
C SER A 348 -21.83 -2.23 15.00
N ARG A 349 -20.56 -2.48 14.64
CA ARG A 349 -19.43 -1.58 14.98
C ARG A 349 -19.52 -0.24 14.27
N ILE A 350 -19.93 -0.23 12.99
CA ILE A 350 -20.16 1.01 12.25
C ILE A 350 -21.25 1.83 12.94
N THR A 351 -22.40 1.21 13.27
CA THR A 351 -23.52 1.88 13.95
C THR A 351 -23.09 2.49 15.27
N THR A 352 -22.41 1.72 16.13
CA THR A 352 -21.86 2.20 17.40
C THR A 352 -20.98 3.44 17.19
N LEU A 353 -20.05 3.40 16.22
CA LEU A 353 -19.18 4.53 15.94
C LEU A 353 -19.92 5.75 15.37
N LEU A 354 -20.98 5.56 14.61
CA LEU A 354 -21.79 6.67 14.08
C LEU A 354 -22.65 7.32 15.16
N GLU A 355 -23.16 6.55 16.13
CA GLU A 355 -23.99 7.03 17.22
C GLU A 355 -23.19 7.61 18.40
N GLU A 356 -22.04 7.04 18.72
CA GLU A 356 -21.20 7.42 19.88
C GLU A 356 -20.04 8.34 19.46
N GLU A 357 -20.29 9.65 19.40
CA GLU A 357 -19.28 10.64 19.00
C GLU A 357 -18.02 10.61 19.88
N SER A 358 -18.19 10.54 21.20
CA SER A 358 -17.07 10.49 22.15
C SER A 358 -16.18 9.27 21.96
N LEU A 359 -16.77 8.11 21.66
CA LEU A 359 -16.03 6.89 21.33
C LEU A 359 -15.30 7.05 20.00
N ARG A 360 -15.97 7.57 18.99
CA ARG A 360 -15.42 7.84 17.66
C ARG A 360 -14.19 8.74 17.74
N GLU A 361 -14.28 9.85 18.46
CA GLU A 361 -13.17 10.78 18.67
C GLU A 361 -12.03 10.16 19.48
N ARG A 362 -12.32 9.43 20.53
CA ARG A 362 -11.31 8.76 21.37
C ARG A 362 -10.48 7.77 20.54
N LEU A 363 -11.13 6.90 19.79
CA LEU A 363 -10.45 5.89 18.96
C LEU A 363 -9.65 6.56 17.82
N GLY A 364 -10.22 7.55 17.14
CA GLY A 364 -9.55 8.29 16.08
C GLY A 364 -8.31 9.03 16.57
N ASN A 365 -8.42 9.75 17.70
CA ASN A 365 -7.29 10.47 18.30
C ASN A 365 -6.19 9.51 18.79
N THR A 366 -6.54 8.34 19.31
CA THR A 366 -5.58 7.30 19.68
C THR A 366 -4.84 6.80 18.44
N GLY A 367 -5.56 6.54 17.35
CA GLY A 367 -4.97 6.18 16.06
C GLY A 367 -3.97 7.24 15.56
N ARG A 368 -4.32 8.53 15.63
CA ARG A 368 -3.43 9.63 15.25
C ARG A 368 -2.14 9.65 16.08
N LYS A 369 -2.21 9.48 17.38
CA LYS A 369 -1.02 9.40 18.25
C LYS A 369 -0.13 8.22 17.88
N MET A 370 -0.70 7.07 17.52
CA MET A 370 0.07 5.91 17.06
C MET A 370 0.80 6.20 15.73
N ILE A 371 0.16 6.92 14.80
CA ILE A 371 0.81 7.36 13.56
C ILE A 371 2.06 8.19 13.85
N GLU A 372 1.93 9.20 14.71
CA GLU A 372 3.04 10.10 15.06
C GLU A 372 4.20 9.36 15.72
N ALA A 373 3.89 8.38 16.57
CA ALA A 373 4.88 7.61 17.32
C ALA A 373 5.58 6.51 16.48
N ARG A 374 4.83 5.80 15.61
CA ARG A 374 5.30 4.53 15.02
C ARG A 374 5.29 4.49 13.50
N PHE A 375 4.41 5.26 12.85
CA PHE A 375 4.15 5.11 11.41
C PHE A 375 4.40 6.39 10.62
N SER A 376 5.00 7.42 11.21
CA SER A 376 5.39 8.63 10.47
C SER A 376 6.47 8.28 9.44
N LYS A 377 6.48 8.97 8.29
CA LYS A 377 7.53 8.78 7.27
C LYS A 377 8.94 8.97 7.83
N LYS A 378 9.08 9.83 8.85
CA LYS A 378 10.37 10.02 9.55
C LYS A 378 10.78 8.75 10.28
N HIS A 379 9.90 8.20 11.11
CA HIS A 379 10.18 7.02 11.93
C HIS A 379 10.58 5.82 11.04
N VAL A 380 9.78 5.53 10.04
CA VAL A 380 10.01 4.39 9.13
C VAL A 380 11.29 4.56 8.31
N SER A 381 11.56 5.78 7.81
CA SER A 381 12.83 6.04 7.10
C SER A 381 14.03 5.91 8.02
N ASP A 382 13.93 6.31 9.29
CA ASP A 382 15.00 6.13 10.27
C ASP A 382 15.30 4.65 10.52
N LEU A 383 14.26 3.80 10.61
CA LEU A 383 14.43 2.36 10.75
C LEU A 383 15.16 1.75 9.55
N LEU A 384 14.75 2.10 8.33
CA LEU A 384 15.40 1.62 7.10
C LEU A 384 16.85 2.12 6.99
N LEU A 385 17.11 3.40 7.26
CA LEU A 385 18.45 3.95 7.23
C LEU A 385 19.36 3.33 8.29
N ASN A 386 18.83 3.01 9.47
CA ASN A 386 19.59 2.29 10.50
C ASN A 386 19.85 0.83 10.10
N LEU A 387 18.92 0.19 9.41
CA LEU A 387 19.16 -1.13 8.82
C LEU A 387 20.29 -1.08 7.79
N TYR A 388 20.29 -0.11 6.86
CA TYR A 388 21.31 0.04 5.83
C TYR A 388 22.72 0.19 6.42
N LYS A 389 22.88 0.91 7.52
CA LYS A 389 24.18 1.08 8.20
C LYS A 389 24.84 -0.21 8.65
N LYS A 390 24.10 -1.31 8.75
CA LYS A 390 24.65 -2.62 9.12
C LYS A 390 25.42 -3.27 7.97
N PHE A 391 25.24 -2.77 6.74
CA PHE A 391 25.79 -3.36 5.52
C PHE A 391 26.81 -2.46 4.80
N ILE A 392 26.96 -1.19 5.21
CA ILE A 392 27.78 -0.18 4.52
C ILE A 392 28.96 0.28 5.39
#